data_289d83a1383b410bed4b3ee964c56b11
#
_entry.id   289d83a1383b410bed4b3ee964c56b11
#
_cell.length_a   1.000
_cell.length_b   1.000
_cell.length_c   1.000
_cell.angle_alpha   90.00
_cell.angle_beta   90.00
_cell.angle_gamma   90.00
#
_symmetry.space_group_name_H-M   'P 1'
#
loop_
_entity.id
_entity.type
_entity.pdbx_description
1 polymer ?
#
loop_
_entity_poly.entity_id
_entity_poly.type
_entity_poly.pdbx_seq_one_letter_code
_entity_poly.pdbx_strand_id
1 'polypeptide(L)'
;MVSSVVETNLSDWKFLDHPVHSLSIIPEAHKSKTDEEKGPAILLIHGFGASTTHWRHNLPVLGKHYEVHALDLLGFGKSSKPGGLNYGGPLWKDQIVAYVKENIGRPTILVGNSLGGYAALASGAALGSEAAGVVLLNAAGYFSEDKKETSGVLATARKTVAGI
;
A
#
# COMPACT_ATOMS: atom_id res chain seq x y z
N MET A 1 -0.14 -17.13 22.23
CA MET A 1 1.18 -17.13 21.56
C MET A 1 1.22 -15.93 20.63
N VAL A 2 2.20 -15.05 20.80
CA VAL A 2 2.33 -13.82 19.99
C VAL A 2 2.86 -14.25 18.63
N SER A 3 2.10 -13.96 17.56
CA SER A 3 2.56 -14.14 16.18
C SER A 3 3.91 -13.43 16.02
N SER A 4 4.92 -14.13 15.55
CA SER A 4 6.24 -13.55 15.31
C SER A 4 6.13 -12.43 14.28
N VAL A 5 6.51 -11.23 14.68
CA VAL A 5 6.69 -10.12 13.73
C VAL A 5 7.94 -10.44 12.93
N VAL A 6 7.79 -10.72 11.64
CA VAL A 6 8.93 -10.81 10.74
C VAL A 6 9.21 -9.42 10.23
N GLU A 7 10.19 -8.78 10.84
CA GLU A 7 10.74 -7.51 10.33
C GLU A 7 11.56 -7.85 9.09
N THR A 8 11.04 -7.51 7.92
CA THR A 8 11.83 -7.63 6.69
C THR A 8 12.91 -6.54 6.70
N ASN A 9 14.15 -6.97 6.73
CA ASN A 9 15.30 -6.06 6.75
C ASN A 9 15.31 -5.17 5.49
N LEU A 10 15.72 -3.93 5.68
CA LEU A 10 15.92 -2.87 4.69
C LEU A 10 16.65 -3.28 3.39
N SER A 11 17.32 -4.44 3.35
CA SER A 11 18.20 -4.81 2.26
C SER A 11 17.55 -5.68 1.18
N ASP A 12 16.35 -6.21 1.39
CA ASP A 12 15.88 -7.33 0.58
C ASP A 12 14.98 -6.90 -0.59
N TRP A 13 14.28 -5.78 -0.50
CA TRP A 13 13.49 -5.27 -1.63
C TRP A 13 13.88 -3.85 -2.02
N LYS A 14 13.97 -3.63 -3.33
CA LYS A 14 14.29 -2.34 -3.93
C LYS A 14 13.23 -1.96 -4.93
N PHE A 15 12.90 -0.69 -4.96
CA PHE A 15 12.10 -0.08 -6.01
C PHE A 15 12.94 0.97 -6.72
N LEU A 16 13.07 0.88 -8.05
CA LEU A 16 13.99 1.71 -8.87
C LEU A 16 15.42 1.73 -8.31
N ASP A 17 15.95 0.55 -7.94
CA ASP A 17 17.26 0.35 -7.31
C ASP A 17 17.44 0.98 -5.91
N HIS A 18 16.39 1.54 -5.33
CA HIS A 18 16.41 2.16 -4.01
C HIS A 18 15.82 1.23 -2.94
N PRO A 19 16.55 0.96 -1.84
CA PRO A 19 16.06 0.18 -0.72
C PRO A 19 14.75 0.73 -0.14
N VAL A 20 13.79 -0.16 0.07
CA VAL A 20 12.48 0.15 0.66
C VAL A 20 12.30 -0.62 1.95
N HIS A 21 11.92 0.09 3.01
CA HIS A 21 11.60 -0.53 4.29
C HIS A 21 10.16 -1.00 4.32
N SER A 22 9.95 -2.26 4.73
CA SER A 22 8.63 -2.82 4.97
C SER A 22 8.60 -3.69 6.22
N LEU A 23 7.41 -3.89 6.76
CA LEU A 23 7.11 -4.81 7.85
C LEU A 23 6.03 -5.77 7.38
N SER A 24 6.11 -7.04 7.80
CA SER A 24 5.03 -7.98 7.55
C SER A 24 4.79 -8.89 8.75
N ILE A 25 3.53 -9.29 8.92
CA ILE A 25 3.11 -10.33 9.85
C ILE A 25 2.33 -11.38 9.05
N ILE A 26 2.82 -12.60 9.08
CA ILE A 26 2.17 -13.75 8.46
C ILE A 26 1.68 -14.67 9.58
N PRO A 27 0.35 -14.89 9.71
CA PRO A 27 -0.18 -15.79 10.72
C PRO A 27 0.41 -17.21 10.55
N GLU A 28 0.71 -17.88 11.66
CA GLU A 28 1.23 -19.25 11.63
C GLU A 28 0.29 -20.19 10.85
N ALA A 29 -1.02 -20.01 11.03
CA ALA A 29 -2.04 -20.76 10.31
C ALA A 29 -2.01 -20.56 8.77
N HIS A 30 -1.35 -19.54 8.26
CA HIS A 30 -1.22 -19.28 6.82
C HIS A 30 -0.03 -20.04 6.18
N LYS A 31 0.94 -20.49 6.97
CA LYS A 31 2.13 -21.17 6.45
C LYS A 31 1.84 -22.47 5.73
N SER A 32 0.77 -23.18 6.12
CA SER A 32 0.35 -24.44 5.53
C SER A 32 -0.79 -24.32 4.51
N LYS A 33 -1.27 -23.11 4.22
CA LYS A 33 -2.39 -22.85 3.33
C LYS A 33 -1.91 -22.46 1.93
N THR A 34 -2.69 -22.82 0.92
CA THR A 34 -2.57 -22.25 -0.44
C THR A 34 -2.96 -20.77 -0.45
N ASP A 35 -2.60 -20.02 -1.47
CA ASP A 35 -2.94 -18.60 -1.55
C ASP A 35 -4.45 -18.36 -1.64
N GLU A 36 -5.20 -19.27 -2.24
CA GLU A 36 -6.67 -19.23 -2.27
C GLU A 36 -7.28 -19.39 -0.87
N GLU A 37 -6.73 -20.27 -0.05
CA GLU A 37 -7.18 -20.52 1.33
C GLU A 37 -6.82 -19.40 2.31
N LYS A 38 -5.75 -18.64 2.02
CA LYS A 38 -5.33 -17.47 2.83
C LYS A 38 -6.27 -16.29 2.67
N GLY A 39 -6.99 -16.21 1.54
CA GLY A 39 -7.74 -15.03 1.15
C GLY A 39 -6.84 -13.81 0.84
N PRO A 40 -7.39 -12.60 0.75
CA PRO A 40 -6.63 -11.41 0.41
C PRO A 40 -5.65 -11.03 1.52
N ALA A 41 -4.47 -10.54 1.13
CA ALA A 41 -3.54 -9.88 2.04
C ALA A 41 -3.99 -8.44 2.32
N ILE A 42 -3.40 -7.80 3.33
CA ILE A 42 -3.63 -6.39 3.67
C ILE A 42 -2.32 -5.62 3.51
N LEU A 43 -2.34 -4.51 2.80
CA LEU A 43 -1.21 -3.57 2.71
C LEU A 43 -1.60 -2.22 3.32
N LEU A 44 -0.88 -1.83 4.38
CA LEU A 44 -1.07 -0.59 5.11
C LEU A 44 -0.12 0.50 4.58
N ILE A 45 -0.66 1.64 4.17
CA ILE A 45 0.04 2.72 3.50
C ILE A 45 -0.10 4.00 4.34
N HIS A 46 1.03 4.50 4.85
CA HIS A 46 1.06 5.66 5.74
C HIS A 46 0.87 6.99 5.01
N GLY A 47 0.57 8.05 5.77
CA GLY A 47 0.42 9.41 5.27
C GLY A 47 1.73 10.19 5.15
N PHE A 48 1.63 11.45 4.75
CA PHE A 48 2.78 12.36 4.61
C PHE A 48 3.53 12.50 5.93
N GLY A 49 4.86 12.44 5.88
CA GLY A 49 5.73 12.58 7.05
C GLY A 49 5.67 11.43 8.07
N ALA A 50 4.88 10.39 7.80
CA ALA A 50 4.78 9.21 8.65
C ALA A 50 5.69 8.07 8.15
N SER A 51 5.49 6.88 8.69
CA SER A 51 6.20 5.65 8.35
C SER A 51 5.38 4.42 8.77
N THR A 52 5.91 3.22 8.58
CA THR A 52 5.33 1.96 9.04
C THR A 52 5.00 1.97 10.54
N THR A 53 5.70 2.78 11.34
CA THR A 53 5.42 2.94 12.78
C THR A 53 4.04 3.52 13.07
N HIS A 54 3.40 4.19 12.10
CA HIS A 54 2.01 4.63 12.20
C HIS A 54 1.08 3.46 12.51
N TRP A 55 1.38 2.29 11.96
CA TRP A 55 0.57 1.08 12.04
C TRP A 55 0.92 0.15 13.20
N ARG A 56 1.79 0.57 14.13
CA ARG A 56 2.30 -0.24 15.25
C ARG A 56 1.23 -0.91 16.10
N HIS A 57 0.04 -0.33 16.20
CA HIS A 57 -1.09 -0.89 16.94
C HIS A 57 -2.02 -1.75 16.06
N ASN A 58 -2.06 -1.48 14.75
CA ASN A 58 -2.91 -2.21 13.81
C ASN A 58 -2.27 -3.52 13.34
N LEU A 59 -0.96 -3.49 13.02
CA LEU A 59 -0.21 -4.64 12.54
C LEU A 59 -0.38 -5.88 13.45
N PRO A 60 -0.17 -5.82 14.78
CA PRO A 60 -0.29 -7.00 15.64
C PRO A 60 -1.72 -7.53 15.76
N VAL A 61 -2.72 -6.66 15.64
CA VAL A 61 -4.13 -7.05 15.73
C VAL A 61 -4.59 -7.73 14.46
N LEU A 62 -4.36 -7.10 13.32
CA LEU A 62 -4.72 -7.65 12.01
C LEU A 62 -3.91 -8.92 11.70
N GLY A 63 -2.62 -8.93 12.04
CA GLY A 63 -1.71 -10.04 11.81
C GLY A 63 -2.03 -11.33 12.58
N LYS A 64 -3.02 -11.30 13.49
CA LYS A 64 -3.54 -12.54 14.10
C LYS A 64 -4.35 -13.39 13.13
N HIS A 65 -4.98 -12.75 12.16
CA HIS A 65 -5.95 -13.38 11.27
C HIS A 65 -5.60 -13.27 9.79
N TYR A 66 -4.85 -12.24 9.40
CA TYR A 66 -4.53 -11.91 8.01
C TYR A 66 -3.02 -11.77 7.83
N GLU A 67 -2.54 -12.05 6.64
CA GLU A 67 -1.23 -11.60 6.24
C GLU A 67 -1.30 -10.08 6.03
N VAL A 68 -0.49 -9.36 6.78
CA VAL A 68 -0.50 -7.89 6.81
C VAL A 68 0.89 -7.37 6.51
N HIS A 69 0.95 -6.43 5.60
CA HIS A 69 2.15 -5.70 5.24
C HIS A 69 1.98 -4.22 5.55
N ALA A 70 3.08 -3.54 5.82
CA ALA A 70 3.18 -2.08 5.82
C ALA A 70 4.50 -1.70 5.18
N LEU A 71 4.53 -0.66 4.34
CA LEU A 71 5.76 -0.19 3.74
C LEU A 71 5.95 1.31 3.95
N ASP A 72 7.21 1.72 4.03
CA ASP A 72 7.59 3.12 3.97
C ASP A 72 7.64 3.56 2.50
N LEU A 73 6.85 4.54 2.14
CA LEU A 73 6.93 5.14 0.80
C LEU A 73 8.30 5.78 0.59
N LEU A 74 8.85 5.71 -0.63
CA LEU A 74 10.10 6.42 -0.96
C LEU A 74 10.00 7.90 -0.56
N GLY A 75 11.05 8.41 0.04
CA GLY A 75 11.08 9.76 0.62
C GLY A 75 10.69 9.82 2.10
N PHE A 76 10.17 8.72 2.69
CA PHE A 76 9.69 8.68 4.07
C PHE A 76 10.31 7.54 4.88
N GLY A 77 10.12 7.61 6.19
CA GLY A 77 10.52 6.57 7.14
C GLY A 77 11.99 6.13 7.00
N LYS A 78 12.18 4.82 6.97
CA LYS A 78 13.47 4.17 6.76
C LYS A 78 13.76 3.85 5.28
N SER A 79 12.79 4.05 4.38
CA SER A 79 13.00 3.94 2.94
C SER A 79 13.95 5.01 2.43
N SER A 80 14.62 4.73 1.32
CA SER A 80 15.55 5.65 0.67
C SER A 80 14.89 6.99 0.32
N LYS A 81 15.72 8.04 0.30
CA LYS A 81 15.33 9.41 -0.03
C LYS A 81 16.25 9.98 -1.13
N PRO A 82 16.35 9.30 -2.29
CA PRO A 82 17.26 9.73 -3.33
C PRO A 82 16.90 11.10 -3.88
N GLY A 83 17.89 11.92 -4.16
CA GLY A 83 17.71 13.14 -4.93
C GLY A 83 17.34 12.85 -6.38
N GLY A 84 16.67 13.80 -7.02
CA GLY A 84 16.34 13.71 -8.46
C GLY A 84 15.08 12.92 -8.79
N LEU A 85 14.42 12.27 -7.83
CA LEU A 85 13.10 11.69 -8.03
C LEU A 85 12.00 12.74 -7.89
N ASN A 86 11.00 12.64 -8.75
CA ASN A 86 9.77 13.41 -8.59
C ASN A 86 8.86 12.71 -7.58
N TYR A 87 8.95 13.13 -6.32
CA TYR A 87 8.12 12.61 -5.23
C TYR A 87 6.66 13.06 -5.40
N GLY A 88 5.82 12.15 -5.84
CA GLY A 88 4.42 12.44 -6.12
C GLY A 88 3.58 11.17 -6.27
N GLY A 89 2.30 11.37 -6.57
CA GLY A 89 1.31 10.29 -6.71
C GLY A 89 1.75 9.17 -7.65
N PRO A 90 2.26 9.45 -8.87
CA PRO A 90 2.72 8.42 -9.79
C PRO A 90 3.80 7.53 -9.20
N LEU A 91 4.84 8.10 -8.56
CA LEU A 91 5.93 7.36 -7.96
C LEU A 91 5.44 6.37 -6.88
N TRP A 92 4.59 6.85 -5.97
CA TRP A 92 4.09 6.02 -4.87
C TRP A 92 3.06 4.98 -5.34
N LYS A 93 2.25 5.31 -6.34
CA LYS A 93 1.39 4.34 -7.01
C LYS A 93 2.21 3.20 -7.61
N ASP A 94 3.24 3.51 -8.39
CA ASP A 94 4.09 2.51 -9.03
C ASP A 94 4.85 1.67 -8.00
N GLN A 95 5.33 2.28 -6.90
CA GLN A 95 5.96 1.57 -5.78
C GLN A 95 5.01 0.56 -5.14
N ILE A 96 3.77 0.95 -4.86
CA ILE A 96 2.76 0.09 -4.23
C ILE A 96 2.38 -1.05 -5.17
N VAL A 97 2.17 -0.76 -6.45
CA VAL A 97 1.85 -1.78 -7.47
C VAL A 97 2.97 -2.81 -7.57
N ALA A 98 4.23 -2.36 -7.64
CA ALA A 98 5.38 -3.25 -7.68
C ALA A 98 5.47 -4.09 -6.39
N TYR A 99 5.28 -3.48 -5.22
CA TYR A 99 5.32 -4.20 -3.95
C TYR A 99 4.26 -5.31 -3.87
N VAL A 100 3.03 -5.04 -4.29
CA VAL A 100 1.96 -6.05 -4.32
C VAL A 100 2.33 -7.20 -5.22
N LYS A 101 2.83 -6.91 -6.42
CA LYS A 101 3.17 -7.95 -7.41
C LYS A 101 4.39 -8.78 -7.04
N GLU A 102 5.43 -8.16 -6.49
CA GLU A 102 6.72 -8.81 -6.26
C GLU A 102 6.84 -9.43 -4.86
N ASN A 103 6.15 -8.88 -3.85
CA ASN A 103 6.31 -9.31 -2.46
C ASN A 103 5.06 -9.98 -1.88
N ILE A 104 3.87 -9.68 -2.39
CA ILE A 104 2.61 -10.28 -1.91
C ILE A 104 2.12 -11.36 -2.89
N GLY A 105 2.06 -11.05 -4.18
CA GLY A 105 1.77 -12.00 -5.26
C GLY A 105 0.33 -12.51 -5.31
N ARG A 106 -0.62 -11.88 -4.61
CA ARG A 106 -2.03 -12.28 -4.58
C ARG A 106 -2.96 -11.10 -4.32
N PRO A 107 -4.31 -11.27 -4.46
CA PRO A 107 -5.26 -10.18 -4.24
C PRO A 107 -5.05 -9.51 -2.90
N THR A 108 -5.00 -8.16 -2.88
CA THR A 108 -4.61 -7.37 -1.72
C THR A 108 -5.62 -6.28 -1.42
N ILE A 109 -6.00 -6.12 -0.15
CA ILE A 109 -6.76 -4.98 0.35
C ILE A 109 -5.76 -3.86 0.68
N LEU A 110 -5.89 -2.72 0.00
CA LEU A 110 -5.05 -1.55 0.21
C LEU A 110 -5.72 -0.64 1.26
N VAL A 111 -5.02 -0.37 2.36
CA VAL A 111 -5.52 0.51 3.43
C VAL A 111 -4.61 1.72 3.52
N GLY A 112 -5.13 2.90 3.19
CA GLY A 112 -4.32 4.12 3.15
C GLY A 112 -4.84 5.24 4.02
N ASN A 113 -3.92 5.90 4.75
CA ASN A 113 -4.20 7.09 5.55
C ASN A 113 -3.70 8.35 4.84
N SER A 114 -4.54 9.40 4.76
CA SER A 114 -4.17 10.71 4.20
C SER A 114 -3.55 10.57 2.79
N LEU A 115 -2.29 10.97 2.59
CA LEU A 115 -1.52 10.75 1.36
C LEU A 115 -1.52 9.27 0.93
N GLY A 116 -1.36 8.37 1.89
CA GLY A 116 -1.43 6.92 1.63
C GLY A 116 -2.80 6.48 1.11
N GLY A 117 -3.88 7.17 1.50
CA GLY A 117 -5.21 6.91 0.95
C GLY A 117 -5.33 7.28 -0.52
N TYR A 118 -4.76 8.42 -0.92
CA TYR A 118 -4.64 8.80 -2.33
C TYR A 118 -3.82 7.76 -3.12
N ALA A 119 -2.65 7.37 -2.59
CA ALA A 119 -1.80 6.39 -3.23
C ALA A 119 -2.48 5.00 -3.32
N ALA A 120 -3.21 4.57 -2.27
CA ALA A 120 -3.98 3.33 -2.26
C ALA A 120 -5.06 3.32 -3.34
N LEU A 121 -5.80 4.42 -3.50
CA LEU A 121 -6.84 4.53 -4.53
C LEU A 121 -6.25 4.45 -5.94
N ALA A 122 -5.17 5.20 -6.21
CA ALA A 122 -4.49 5.18 -7.49
C ALA A 122 -3.90 3.80 -7.81
N SER A 123 -3.31 3.14 -6.81
CA SER A 123 -2.75 1.79 -6.96
C SER A 123 -3.84 0.74 -7.15
N GLY A 124 -4.96 0.84 -6.44
CA GLY A 124 -6.09 -0.07 -6.61
C GLY A 124 -6.67 -0.01 -8.02
N ALA A 125 -6.78 1.20 -8.58
CA ALA A 125 -7.20 1.38 -9.98
C ALA A 125 -6.21 0.74 -10.98
N ALA A 126 -4.90 0.82 -10.70
CA ALA A 126 -3.87 0.24 -11.56
C ALA A 126 -3.75 -1.29 -11.42
N LEU A 127 -4.00 -1.85 -10.24
CA LEU A 127 -3.97 -3.29 -9.97
C LEU A 127 -5.20 -4.02 -10.53
N GLY A 128 -6.32 -3.34 -10.72
CA GLY A 128 -7.54 -3.95 -11.23
C GLY A 128 -8.02 -5.10 -10.32
N SER A 129 -8.12 -6.31 -10.86
CA SER A 129 -8.56 -7.51 -10.10
C SER A 129 -7.61 -7.98 -9.01
N GLU A 130 -6.35 -7.54 -9.03
CA GLU A 130 -5.37 -7.81 -7.97
C GLU A 130 -5.64 -6.94 -6.71
N ALA A 131 -6.43 -5.86 -6.83
CA ALA A 131 -6.93 -5.10 -5.69
C ALA A 131 -8.24 -5.72 -5.19
N ALA A 132 -8.19 -6.49 -4.11
CA ALA A 132 -9.39 -7.07 -3.48
C ALA A 132 -10.29 -6.00 -2.82
N GLY A 133 -9.76 -4.82 -2.55
CA GLY A 133 -10.50 -3.69 -2.00
C GLY A 133 -9.58 -2.51 -1.65
N VAL A 134 -10.18 -1.35 -1.41
CA VAL A 134 -9.47 -0.15 -0.96
C VAL A 134 -10.20 0.44 0.25
N VAL A 135 -9.48 0.68 1.32
CA VAL A 135 -9.98 1.33 2.55
C VAL A 135 -9.29 2.68 2.71
N LEU A 136 -10.09 3.74 2.74
CA LEU A 136 -9.60 5.11 2.82
C LEU A 136 -9.83 5.68 4.22
N LEU A 137 -8.74 6.02 4.90
CA LEU A 137 -8.74 6.63 6.22
C LEU A 137 -8.36 8.12 6.08
N ASN A 138 -9.35 9.01 6.11
CA ASN A 138 -9.15 10.45 5.92
C ASN A 138 -8.23 10.74 4.71
N ALA A 139 -8.51 10.11 3.57
CA ALA A 139 -7.66 10.18 2.40
C ALA A 139 -7.47 11.63 1.94
N ALA A 140 -6.24 11.96 1.55
CA ALA A 140 -5.94 13.25 0.96
C ALA A 140 -6.74 13.40 -0.36
N GLY A 141 -7.29 14.58 -0.55
CA GLY A 141 -7.92 14.97 -1.80
C GLY A 141 -6.88 15.30 -2.89
N TYR A 142 -7.35 15.92 -3.92
CA TYR A 142 -6.61 16.29 -5.11
C TYR A 142 -5.40 17.19 -4.81
N PHE A 143 -4.21 16.80 -5.28
CA PHE A 143 -3.06 17.71 -5.40
C PHE A 143 -3.15 18.40 -6.78
N SER A 144 -3.17 19.70 -6.80
CA SER A 144 -3.49 20.53 -7.99
C SER A 144 -2.52 20.37 -9.18
N GLU A 145 -1.39 19.76 -9.00
CA GLU A 145 -0.40 19.53 -10.06
C GLU A 145 -0.78 18.37 -10.99
N ASP A 146 -1.66 17.46 -10.56
CA ASP A 146 -2.10 16.30 -11.35
C ASP A 146 -3.27 16.58 -12.30
N LYS A 147 -3.61 17.85 -12.55
CA LYS A 147 -4.78 18.23 -13.39
C LYS A 147 -4.76 17.67 -14.81
N LYS A 148 -3.61 17.24 -15.33
CA LYS A 148 -3.49 16.73 -16.71
C LYS A 148 -3.76 15.22 -16.82
N GLU A 149 -3.49 14.41 -15.79
CA GLU A 149 -3.63 12.95 -15.88
C GLU A 149 -4.96 12.40 -15.36
N THR A 150 -5.63 13.12 -14.46
CA THR A 150 -6.84 12.63 -13.78
C THR A 150 -8.15 12.94 -14.49
N SER A 151 -8.13 13.62 -15.63
CA SER A 151 -9.35 13.96 -16.37
C SER A 151 -10.16 12.74 -16.84
N GLY A 152 -9.53 11.57 -16.98
CA GLY A 152 -10.21 10.33 -17.39
C GLY A 152 -10.92 9.58 -16.25
N VAL A 153 -10.22 9.27 -15.18
CA VAL A 153 -10.71 8.33 -14.15
C VAL A 153 -11.68 8.98 -13.17
N LEU A 154 -11.41 10.22 -12.71
CA LEU A 154 -12.31 10.92 -11.78
C LEU A 154 -13.54 11.53 -12.49
N ALA A 155 -13.43 11.88 -13.76
CA ALA A 155 -14.59 12.30 -14.54
C ALA A 155 -15.60 11.16 -14.71
N THR A 156 -15.12 9.92 -14.85
CA THR A 156 -15.98 8.73 -14.93
C THR A 156 -16.63 8.43 -13.60
N ALA A 157 -15.88 8.50 -12.48
CA ALA A 157 -16.44 8.28 -11.14
C ALA A 157 -17.50 9.33 -10.77
N ARG A 158 -17.28 10.63 -11.12
CA ARG A 158 -18.29 11.68 -10.90
C ARG A 158 -19.58 11.48 -11.70
N LYS A 159 -19.50 10.99 -12.93
CA LYS A 159 -20.70 10.70 -13.74
C LYS A 159 -21.52 9.54 -13.17
N THR A 160 -20.86 8.55 -12.57
CA THR A 160 -21.55 7.38 -11.97
C THR A 160 -22.27 7.75 -10.66
N VAL A 161 -21.74 8.69 -9.88
CA VAL A 161 -22.35 9.12 -8.59
C VAL A 161 -23.44 10.18 -8.79
N ALA A 162 -23.38 10.97 -9.87
CA ALA A 162 -24.41 12.00 -10.17
C ALA A 162 -25.64 11.45 -10.93
N GLY A 163 -25.67 10.15 -11.23
CA GLY A 163 -26.76 9.47 -11.96
C GLY A 163 -27.66 8.59 -11.10
N ILE A 164 -27.67 8.78 -9.73
CA ILE A 164 -28.61 8.14 -8.80
C ILE A 164 -29.57 9.20 -8.26
#